data_46edcf9c4510e275b87420b0a7f01548
#
_entry.id   46edcf9c4510e275b87420b0a7f01548
#
_cell.length_a   1.000
_cell.length_b   1.000
_cell.length_c   1.000
_cell.angle_alpha   90.00
_cell.angle_beta   90.00
_cell.angle_gamma   90.00
#
_symmetry.space_group_name_H-M   'P 1'
#
loop_
_entity.id
_entity.type
_entity.pdbx_description
1 polymer ?
#
loop_
_entity_poly.entity_id
_entity_poly.type
_entity_poly.pdbx_seq_one_letter_code
_entity_poly.pdbx_strand_id
1 'polypeptide(L)'
;FSTILSYVTELVEIEKIPQIYNDTYKINIDKDEISSKVQYYMPNAYDKLPAKMSKTLHQAVYNLKLDGNMFDGTYLAQPVIRAIDGHLKMILLNLEIIPDWKYIKANGYDMFEKVGAKYRLCSERYGKATTEQVKYIGNCYTFFNSNRNKLSHWDDPTAPLDTTDLLDVGRAHDLIKRTLSLIDEYYE
;
A
#
# COMPACT_ATOMS: atom_id res chain seq x y z
N PHE A 1 -3.37 -0.51 20.84
CA PHE A 1 -4.32 -1.63 20.59
C PHE A 1 -4.37 -2.02 19.11
N SER A 2 -4.50 -1.06 18.19
CA SER A 2 -4.52 -1.30 16.73
C SER A 2 -3.22 -1.92 16.20
N THR A 3 -2.07 -1.52 16.71
CA THR A 3 -0.78 -2.09 16.32
C THR A 3 -0.67 -3.57 16.72
N ILE A 4 -1.14 -3.92 17.92
CA ILE A 4 -1.17 -5.32 18.37
C ILE A 4 -2.12 -6.14 17.50
N LEU A 5 -3.29 -5.59 17.17
CA LEU A 5 -4.26 -6.25 16.30
C LEU A 5 -3.70 -6.48 14.89
N SER A 6 -2.94 -5.52 14.34
CA SER A 6 -2.25 -5.68 13.06
C SER A 6 -1.23 -6.83 13.09
N TYR A 7 -0.45 -6.97 14.16
CA TYR A 7 0.48 -8.10 14.32
C TYR A 7 -0.26 -9.43 14.50
N VAL A 8 -1.34 -9.45 15.26
CA VAL A 8 -2.15 -10.67 15.44
C VAL A 8 -2.73 -11.14 14.11
N THR A 9 -3.23 -10.23 13.26
CA THR A 9 -3.77 -10.60 11.94
C THR A 9 -2.71 -11.12 10.97
N GLU A 10 -1.43 -10.79 11.16
CA GLU A 10 -0.33 -11.39 10.37
C GLU A 10 -0.06 -12.87 10.73
N LEU A 11 -0.40 -13.29 11.94
CA LEU A 11 -0.12 -14.61 12.47
C LEU A 11 -1.28 -15.61 12.31
N VAL A 12 -2.49 -15.12 12.02
CA VAL A 12 -3.66 -15.99 11.87
C VAL A 12 -3.98 -16.27 10.41
N GLU A 13 -4.73 -17.34 10.17
CA GLU A 13 -5.24 -17.70 8.85
C GLU A 13 -6.23 -16.62 8.35
N ILE A 14 -6.26 -16.40 7.04
CA ILE A 14 -7.13 -15.38 6.40
C ILE A 14 -8.58 -15.53 6.86
N GLU A 15 -9.02 -16.77 7.01
CA GLU A 15 -10.39 -17.15 7.43
C GLU A 15 -10.78 -16.60 8.80
N LYS A 16 -9.84 -16.43 9.70
CA LYS A 16 -10.08 -16.00 11.10
C LYS A 16 -10.03 -14.47 11.27
N ILE A 17 -9.46 -13.76 10.30
CA ILE A 17 -9.31 -12.29 10.40
C ILE A 17 -10.65 -11.57 10.56
N PRO A 18 -11.68 -11.83 9.71
CA PRO A 18 -12.98 -11.18 9.86
C PRO A 18 -13.60 -11.43 11.24
N GLN A 19 -13.47 -12.64 11.78
CA GLN A 19 -13.99 -12.97 13.12
C GLN A 19 -13.36 -12.11 14.21
N ILE A 20 -12.02 -11.98 14.21
CA ILE A 20 -11.30 -11.18 15.20
C ILE A 20 -11.72 -9.71 15.14
N TYR A 21 -11.88 -9.16 13.93
CA TYR A 21 -12.32 -7.78 13.77
C TYR A 21 -13.80 -7.60 14.13
N ASN A 22 -14.67 -8.52 13.72
CA ASN A 22 -16.08 -8.49 14.07
C ASN A 22 -16.26 -8.50 15.60
N ASP A 23 -15.54 -9.37 16.31
CA ASP A 23 -15.59 -9.48 17.77
C ASP A 23 -15.04 -8.21 18.44
N THR A 24 -13.97 -7.64 17.89
CA THR A 24 -13.30 -6.45 18.44
C THR A 24 -14.12 -5.18 18.23
N TYR A 25 -14.67 -4.99 17.04
CA TYR A 25 -15.39 -3.75 16.67
C TYR A 25 -16.91 -3.92 16.66
N LYS A 26 -17.42 -5.11 17.03
CA LYS A 26 -18.86 -5.45 17.02
C LYS A 26 -19.54 -5.21 15.66
N ILE A 27 -18.80 -5.47 14.58
CA ILE A 27 -19.28 -5.39 13.20
C ILE A 27 -19.48 -6.79 12.66
N ASN A 28 -20.46 -6.95 11.79
CA ASN A 28 -20.72 -8.23 11.10
C ASN A 28 -20.29 -8.08 9.64
N ILE A 29 -19.08 -8.53 9.32
CA ILE A 29 -18.53 -8.45 7.96
C ILE A 29 -18.31 -9.87 7.45
N ASP A 30 -18.91 -10.14 6.29
CA ASP A 30 -18.72 -11.39 5.58
C ASP A 30 -17.43 -11.37 4.75
N LYS A 31 -16.69 -12.48 4.80
CA LYS A 31 -15.46 -12.70 4.07
C LYS A 31 -15.69 -12.68 2.54
N ASP A 32 -16.79 -13.26 2.08
CA ASP A 32 -17.13 -13.31 0.66
C ASP A 32 -17.48 -11.93 0.12
N GLU A 33 -18.09 -11.07 0.96
CA GLU A 33 -18.30 -9.67 0.65
C GLU A 33 -16.98 -8.91 0.45
N ILE A 34 -15.99 -9.15 1.32
CA ILE A 34 -14.67 -8.51 1.18
C ILE A 34 -13.98 -8.99 -0.09
N SER A 35 -13.97 -10.30 -0.37
CA SER A 35 -13.35 -10.86 -1.58
C SER A 35 -14.00 -10.29 -2.85
N SER A 36 -15.31 -10.21 -2.89
CA SER A 36 -16.05 -9.60 -4.01
C SER A 36 -15.71 -8.12 -4.18
N LYS A 37 -15.50 -7.38 -3.08
CA LYS A 37 -15.08 -5.98 -3.14
C LYS A 37 -13.63 -5.82 -3.61
N VAL A 38 -12.70 -6.69 -3.19
CA VAL A 38 -11.33 -6.68 -3.71
C VAL A 38 -11.35 -6.89 -5.22
N GLN A 39 -12.11 -7.87 -5.71
CA GLN A 39 -12.26 -8.11 -7.15
C GLN A 39 -12.90 -6.93 -7.88
N TYR A 40 -13.87 -6.26 -7.26
CA TYR A 40 -14.50 -5.06 -7.83
C TYR A 40 -13.50 -3.88 -7.96
N TYR A 41 -12.65 -3.66 -6.94
CA TYR A 41 -11.66 -2.57 -6.97
C TYR A 41 -10.43 -2.91 -7.82
N MET A 42 -10.15 -4.18 -8.05
CA MET A 42 -8.92 -4.66 -8.70
C MET A 42 -9.23 -5.82 -9.68
N PRO A 43 -10.07 -5.57 -10.69
CA PRO A 43 -10.50 -6.63 -11.60
C PRO A 43 -9.38 -7.24 -12.43
N ASN A 44 -8.32 -6.45 -12.74
CA ASN A 44 -7.21 -6.89 -13.57
C ASN A 44 -6.10 -7.58 -12.75
N ALA A 45 -5.92 -7.18 -11.50
CA ALA A 45 -4.86 -7.64 -10.61
C ALA A 45 -5.29 -8.82 -9.71
N TYR A 46 -6.58 -9.02 -9.45
CA TYR A 46 -7.11 -9.89 -8.41
C TYR A 46 -6.43 -11.26 -8.32
N ASP A 47 -6.36 -11.98 -9.45
CA ASP A 47 -5.78 -13.32 -9.53
C ASP A 47 -4.27 -13.34 -9.85
N LYS A 48 -3.65 -12.17 -10.05
CA LYS A 48 -2.23 -12.07 -10.48
C LYS A 48 -1.28 -11.74 -9.33
N LEU A 49 -1.82 -11.42 -8.16
CA LEU A 49 -1.03 -10.98 -7.02
C LEU A 49 -0.55 -12.16 -6.16
N PRO A 50 0.68 -12.09 -5.60
CA PRO A 50 1.15 -13.08 -4.62
C PRO A 50 0.21 -13.15 -3.41
N ALA A 51 -0.01 -14.35 -2.87
CA ALA A 51 -0.95 -14.61 -1.76
C ALA A 51 -0.78 -13.66 -0.56
N LYS A 52 0.46 -13.35 -0.19
CA LYS A 52 0.75 -12.43 0.93
C LYS A 52 0.30 -10.99 0.64
N MET A 53 0.46 -10.54 -0.60
CA MET A 53 0.00 -9.21 -1.04
C MET A 53 -1.52 -9.17 -1.12
N SER A 54 -2.13 -10.19 -1.71
CA SER A 54 -3.58 -10.36 -1.75
C SER A 54 -4.18 -10.29 -0.34
N LYS A 55 -3.64 -11.02 0.63
CA LYS A 55 -4.05 -10.95 2.04
C LYS A 55 -3.99 -9.52 2.59
N THR A 56 -2.92 -8.80 2.32
CA THR A 56 -2.75 -7.41 2.78
C THR A 56 -3.79 -6.47 2.16
N LEU A 57 -4.14 -6.68 0.89
CA LEU A 57 -5.15 -5.87 0.20
C LEU A 57 -6.58 -6.21 0.65
N HIS A 58 -6.87 -7.48 0.97
CA HIS A 58 -8.13 -7.85 1.62
C HIS A 58 -8.30 -7.14 2.96
N GLN A 59 -7.21 -7.04 3.75
CA GLN A 59 -7.23 -6.26 4.99
C GLN A 59 -7.53 -4.78 4.73
N ALA A 60 -6.95 -4.20 3.69
CA ALA A 60 -7.20 -2.81 3.33
C ALA A 60 -8.67 -2.58 2.92
N VAL A 61 -9.24 -3.48 2.13
CA VAL A 61 -10.66 -3.42 1.74
C VAL A 61 -11.58 -3.64 2.95
N TYR A 62 -11.19 -4.53 3.87
CA TYR A 62 -11.87 -4.66 5.15
C TYR A 62 -11.90 -3.33 5.91
N ASN A 63 -10.78 -2.62 5.96
CA ASN A 63 -10.66 -1.33 6.66
C ASN A 63 -11.60 -0.25 6.08
N LEU A 64 -12.07 -0.38 4.83
CA LEU A 64 -13.10 0.50 4.25
C LEU A 64 -14.48 0.35 4.92
N LYS A 65 -14.68 -0.69 5.73
CA LYS A 65 -15.90 -0.89 6.51
C LYS A 65 -15.84 -0.25 7.90
N LEU A 66 -14.63 0.13 8.34
CA LEU A 66 -14.43 0.76 9.63
C LEU A 66 -14.73 2.25 9.49
N ASP A 67 -15.69 2.72 10.28
CA ASP A 67 -16.12 4.10 10.30
C ASP A 67 -16.11 4.63 11.74
N GLY A 68 -16.34 5.92 11.89
CA GLY A 68 -16.46 6.56 13.20
C GLY A 68 -15.52 7.76 13.36
N ASN A 69 -15.65 8.41 14.50
CA ASN A 69 -14.82 9.57 14.84
C ASN A 69 -13.51 9.09 15.51
N MET A 70 -12.52 8.79 14.70
CA MET A 70 -11.19 8.35 15.15
C MET A 70 -10.25 9.55 15.28
N PHE A 71 -9.44 9.57 16.33
CA PHE A 71 -8.40 10.59 16.49
C PHE A 71 -7.31 10.50 15.42
N ASP A 72 -7.02 9.29 14.97
CA ASP A 72 -6.07 9.00 13.91
C ASP A 72 -6.56 7.78 13.11
N GLY A 73 -6.92 8.00 11.86
CA GLY A 73 -7.32 6.96 10.91
C GLY A 73 -6.15 6.43 10.05
N THR A 74 -4.94 6.92 10.27
CA THR A 74 -3.76 6.56 9.46
C THR A 74 -3.50 5.06 9.43
N TYR A 75 -3.75 4.36 10.54
CA TYR A 75 -3.57 2.91 10.62
C TYR A 75 -4.46 2.12 9.65
N LEU A 76 -5.62 2.68 9.25
CA LEU A 76 -6.51 2.04 8.26
C LEU A 76 -5.83 1.90 6.90
N ALA A 77 -4.97 2.86 6.53
CA ALA A 77 -4.27 2.89 5.26
C ALA A 77 -2.91 2.16 5.28
N GLN A 78 -2.37 1.77 6.43
CA GLN A 78 -1.08 1.08 6.52
C GLN A 78 -0.97 -0.18 5.64
N PRO A 79 -2.02 -1.04 5.53
CA PRO A 79 -1.94 -2.19 4.64
C PRO A 79 -1.67 -1.82 3.18
N VAL A 80 -2.28 -0.75 2.64
CA VAL A 80 -2.03 -0.37 1.24
C VAL A 80 -0.66 0.27 1.04
N ILE A 81 -0.12 0.98 2.01
CA ILE A 81 1.26 1.51 1.95
C ILE A 81 2.27 0.35 1.89
N ARG A 82 2.05 -0.71 2.67
CA ARG A 82 2.88 -1.94 2.60
C ARG A 82 2.70 -2.69 1.28
N ALA A 83 1.46 -2.77 0.78
CA ALA A 83 1.16 -3.47 -0.47
C ALA A 83 1.81 -2.78 -1.67
N ILE A 84 1.72 -1.45 -1.78
CA ILE A 84 2.33 -0.72 -2.90
C ILE A 84 3.86 -0.75 -2.85
N ASP A 85 4.48 -0.75 -1.67
CA ASP A 85 5.94 -0.98 -1.51
C ASP A 85 6.33 -2.37 -2.04
N GLY A 86 5.58 -3.39 -1.64
CA GLY A 86 5.81 -4.76 -2.12
C GLY A 86 5.57 -4.92 -3.61
N HIS A 87 4.52 -4.30 -4.15
CA HIS A 87 4.19 -4.31 -5.57
C HIS A 87 5.29 -3.64 -6.42
N LEU A 88 5.74 -2.46 -6.01
CA LEU A 88 6.83 -1.75 -6.67
C LEU A 88 8.12 -2.60 -6.69
N LYS A 89 8.51 -3.18 -5.56
CA LYS A 89 9.68 -4.08 -5.49
C LYS A 89 9.56 -5.29 -6.40
N MET A 90 8.39 -5.89 -6.48
CA MET A 90 8.11 -7.03 -7.36
C MET A 90 8.28 -6.63 -8.84
N ILE A 91 7.75 -5.49 -9.24
CA ILE A 91 7.92 -4.97 -10.62
C ILE A 91 9.39 -4.71 -10.93
N LEU A 92 10.10 -4.01 -10.04
CA LEU A 92 11.51 -3.70 -10.23
C LEU A 92 12.36 -4.96 -10.38
N LEU A 93 12.05 -6.00 -9.62
CA LEU A 93 12.74 -7.30 -9.74
C LEU A 93 12.39 -8.02 -11.05
N ASN A 94 11.11 -8.10 -11.40
CA ASN A 94 10.64 -8.81 -12.59
C ASN A 94 11.16 -8.17 -13.90
N LEU A 95 11.36 -6.86 -13.90
CA LEU A 95 11.91 -6.10 -15.02
C LEU A 95 13.44 -5.97 -14.99
N GLU A 96 14.10 -6.68 -14.08
CA GLU A 96 15.56 -6.68 -13.91
C GLU A 96 16.16 -5.26 -13.65
N ILE A 97 15.36 -4.37 -13.08
CA ILE A 97 15.82 -3.03 -12.66
C ILE A 97 16.64 -3.14 -11.37
N ILE A 98 16.32 -4.10 -10.53
CA ILE A 98 17.10 -4.49 -9.35
C ILE A 98 17.51 -5.96 -9.47
N PRO A 99 18.70 -6.35 -8.98
CA PRO A 99 19.19 -7.72 -9.11
C PRO A 99 18.50 -8.71 -8.15
N ASP A 100 18.13 -8.26 -6.98
CA ASP A 100 17.49 -9.08 -5.94
C ASP A 100 16.75 -8.22 -4.88
N TRP A 101 16.04 -8.90 -3.97
CA TRP A 101 15.29 -8.26 -2.89
C TRP A 101 16.13 -7.51 -1.86
N LYS A 102 17.43 -7.81 -1.76
CA LYS A 102 18.32 -7.17 -0.79
C LYS A 102 18.79 -5.82 -1.26
N TYR A 103 18.71 -5.57 -2.58
CA TYR A 103 19.16 -4.32 -3.20
C TYR A 103 18.52 -3.09 -2.51
N ILE A 104 17.19 -3.06 -2.40
CA ILE A 104 16.48 -1.93 -1.78
C ILE A 104 16.84 -1.76 -0.30
N LYS A 105 17.10 -2.86 0.41
CA LYS A 105 17.52 -2.79 1.82
C LYS A 105 18.91 -2.15 1.97
N ALA A 106 19.80 -2.39 1.03
CA ALA A 106 21.17 -1.88 1.07
C ALA A 106 21.31 -0.45 0.51
N ASN A 107 20.55 -0.11 -0.54
CA ASN A 107 20.74 1.10 -1.33
C ASN A 107 19.53 2.03 -1.33
N GLY A 108 18.41 1.63 -0.68
CA GLY A 108 17.16 2.37 -0.79
C GLY A 108 16.61 2.32 -2.23
N TYR A 109 15.91 3.36 -2.61
CA TYR A 109 15.34 3.55 -3.95
C TYR A 109 16.23 4.48 -4.81
N ASP A 110 17.53 4.20 -4.85
CA ASP A 110 18.56 5.02 -5.53
C ASP A 110 18.40 5.09 -7.06
N MET A 111 17.61 4.15 -7.63
CA MET A 111 17.29 4.14 -9.06
C MET A 111 16.32 5.25 -9.48
N PHE A 112 15.76 6.01 -8.53
CA PHE A 112 14.84 7.12 -8.83
C PHE A 112 15.49 8.47 -8.60
N GLU A 113 15.30 9.36 -9.57
CA GLU A 113 15.67 10.77 -9.46
C GLU A 113 14.43 11.67 -9.31
N LYS A 114 14.57 12.73 -8.51
CA LYS A 114 13.49 13.71 -8.32
C LYS A 114 13.51 14.75 -9.43
N VAL A 115 12.38 14.90 -10.13
CA VAL A 115 12.20 15.91 -11.19
C VAL A 115 10.97 16.75 -10.83
N GLY A 116 11.22 17.93 -10.30
CA GLY A 116 10.14 18.77 -9.75
C GLY A 116 9.45 18.11 -8.55
N ALA A 117 8.15 17.96 -8.64
CA ALA A 117 7.33 17.30 -7.60
C ALA A 117 7.20 15.79 -7.78
N LYS A 118 7.78 15.20 -8.83
CA LYS A 118 7.65 13.77 -9.17
C LYS A 118 9.00 13.08 -9.15
N TYR A 119 8.94 11.76 -9.11
CA TYR A 119 10.10 10.89 -9.31
C TYR A 119 10.00 10.19 -10.65
N ARG A 120 11.14 9.97 -11.28
CA ARG A 120 11.25 9.13 -12.46
C ARG A 120 12.37 8.10 -12.27
N LEU A 121 12.28 6.99 -12.96
CA LEU A 121 13.34 6.00 -13.02
C LEU A 121 14.50 6.60 -13.82
N CYS A 122 15.75 6.45 -13.34
CA CYS A 122 16.94 6.88 -14.05
C CYS A 122 17.11 6.09 -15.37
N SER A 123 17.48 6.74 -16.47
CA SER A 123 17.51 6.13 -17.80
C SER A 123 18.44 4.92 -17.91
N GLU A 124 19.53 4.93 -17.18
CA GLU A 124 20.49 3.81 -17.09
C GLU A 124 19.97 2.61 -16.30
N ARG A 125 18.78 2.72 -15.69
CA ARG A 125 18.15 1.69 -14.84
C ARG A 125 16.86 1.13 -15.42
N TYR A 126 16.58 1.30 -16.70
CA TYR A 126 15.31 0.85 -17.27
C TYR A 126 15.16 -0.68 -17.32
N GLY A 127 16.25 -1.45 -17.28
CA GLY A 127 16.19 -2.91 -17.33
C GLY A 127 15.45 -3.39 -18.59
N LYS A 128 14.41 -4.21 -18.38
CA LYS A 128 13.53 -4.72 -19.45
C LYS A 128 12.21 -3.94 -19.57
N ALA A 129 12.09 -2.79 -18.91
CA ALA A 129 10.83 -2.04 -18.89
C ALA A 129 10.52 -1.35 -20.22
N THR A 130 9.28 -1.41 -20.65
CA THR A 130 8.74 -0.58 -21.74
C THR A 130 8.61 0.87 -21.30
N THR A 131 8.38 1.79 -22.24
CA THR A 131 8.16 3.21 -21.95
C THR A 131 6.97 3.42 -21.02
N GLU A 132 5.89 2.68 -21.23
CA GLU A 132 4.67 2.72 -20.41
C GLU A 132 4.96 2.23 -18.99
N GLN A 133 5.70 1.13 -18.86
CA GLN A 133 6.12 0.60 -17.56
C GLN A 133 7.05 1.56 -16.82
N VAL A 134 8.00 2.20 -17.50
CA VAL A 134 8.86 3.24 -16.89
C VAL A 134 8.03 4.38 -16.33
N LYS A 135 7.04 4.87 -17.10
CA LYS A 135 6.12 5.92 -16.65
C LYS A 135 5.30 5.48 -15.44
N TYR A 136 4.72 4.27 -15.50
CA TYR A 136 3.97 3.69 -14.39
C TYR A 136 4.82 3.58 -13.12
N ILE A 137 6.03 3.03 -13.21
CA ILE A 137 6.97 2.87 -12.09
C ILE A 137 7.28 4.22 -11.43
N GLY A 138 7.54 5.25 -12.24
CA GLY A 138 7.78 6.61 -11.75
C GLY A 138 6.56 7.20 -10.99
N ASN A 139 5.36 7.00 -11.52
CA ASN A 139 4.11 7.42 -10.87
C ASN A 139 3.87 6.64 -9.57
N CYS A 140 4.06 5.31 -9.60
CA CYS A 140 3.90 4.42 -8.47
C CYS A 140 4.87 4.81 -7.33
N TYR A 141 6.14 5.03 -7.64
CA TYR A 141 7.12 5.45 -6.64
C TYR A 141 6.83 6.86 -6.09
N THR A 142 6.43 7.80 -6.95
CA THR A 142 6.02 9.15 -6.52
C THR A 142 4.88 9.07 -5.51
N PHE A 143 3.86 8.28 -5.82
CA PHE A 143 2.71 8.07 -4.95
C PHE A 143 3.13 7.42 -3.62
N PHE A 144 3.89 6.32 -3.67
CA PHE A 144 4.38 5.62 -2.49
C PHE A 144 5.20 6.55 -1.60
N ASN A 145 6.22 7.21 -2.14
CA ASN A 145 7.15 8.05 -1.38
C ASN A 145 6.44 9.24 -0.72
N SER A 146 5.50 9.87 -1.44
CA SER A 146 4.75 11.01 -0.92
C SER A 146 3.82 10.65 0.24
N ASN A 147 3.24 9.44 0.22
CA ASN A 147 2.34 9.00 1.29
C ASN A 147 3.11 8.34 2.44
N ARG A 148 4.09 7.46 2.15
CA ARG A 148 4.86 6.76 3.18
C ARG A 148 5.53 7.73 4.14
N ASN A 149 6.21 8.74 3.63
CA ASN A 149 6.99 9.64 4.48
C ASN A 149 6.10 10.42 5.45
N LYS A 150 4.95 10.89 4.99
CA LYS A 150 4.00 11.64 5.82
C LYS A 150 3.27 10.81 6.86
N LEU A 151 3.03 9.52 6.56
CA LEU A 151 2.19 8.65 7.38
C LEU A 151 2.97 7.71 8.30
N SER A 152 4.27 7.54 8.07
CA SER A 152 5.07 6.52 8.78
C SER A 152 6.22 7.10 9.59
N HIS A 153 6.51 8.38 9.44
CA HIS A 153 7.61 9.04 10.14
C HIS A 153 7.14 10.36 10.73
N TRP A 154 7.57 10.60 11.96
CA TRP A 154 7.57 11.93 12.53
C TRP A 154 8.84 12.63 12.07
N ASP A 155 8.70 13.89 11.60
CA ASP A 155 9.86 14.74 11.35
C ASP A 155 10.34 15.33 12.68
N ASP A 156 9.99 16.57 12.97
CA ASP A 156 10.22 17.20 14.27
C ASP A 156 8.87 17.67 14.81
N PRO A 157 8.28 16.96 15.80
CA PRO A 157 6.94 17.29 16.30
C PRO A 157 6.90 18.66 17.00
N THR A 158 8.07 19.28 17.23
CA THR A 158 8.17 20.63 17.80
C THR A 158 8.36 21.70 16.75
N ALA A 159 8.65 21.31 15.49
CA ALA A 159 8.87 22.26 14.41
C ALA A 159 7.54 22.84 13.89
N PRO A 160 7.51 24.15 13.55
CA PRO A 160 6.31 24.79 12.96
C PRO A 160 5.89 24.19 11.61
N LEU A 161 6.80 23.49 10.93
CA LEU A 161 6.61 22.88 9.61
C LEU A 161 6.75 21.34 9.66
N ASP A 162 6.17 20.72 10.69
CA ASP A 162 6.07 19.26 10.72
C ASP A 162 5.27 18.76 9.51
N THR A 163 5.84 17.80 8.77
CA THR A 163 5.22 17.20 7.58
C THR A 163 4.44 15.93 7.88
N THR A 164 4.39 15.51 9.15
CA THR A 164 3.58 14.37 9.59
C THR A 164 2.10 14.65 9.37
N ASP A 165 1.41 13.69 8.76
CA ASP A 165 -0.01 13.82 8.44
C ASP A 165 -0.81 12.73 9.17
N LEU A 166 -1.79 13.17 9.96
CA LEU A 166 -2.77 12.28 10.58
C LEU A 166 -4.02 12.26 9.70
N LEU A 167 -4.39 11.09 9.22
CA LEU A 167 -5.57 10.94 8.38
C LEU A 167 -6.83 10.84 9.24
N ASP A 168 -7.88 11.53 8.83
CA ASP A 168 -9.24 11.13 9.21
C ASP A 168 -9.65 9.85 8.44
N VAL A 169 -10.77 9.26 8.82
CA VAL A 169 -11.27 8.02 8.22
C VAL A 169 -11.55 8.19 6.72
N GLY A 170 -12.15 9.31 6.31
CA GLY A 170 -12.46 9.57 4.90
C GLY A 170 -11.21 9.64 4.03
N ARG A 171 -10.18 10.39 4.47
CA ARG A 171 -8.89 10.48 3.77
C ARG A 171 -8.16 9.13 3.73
N ALA A 172 -8.25 8.34 4.80
CA ALA A 172 -7.69 6.98 4.83
C ALA A 172 -8.39 6.08 3.81
N HIS A 173 -9.72 6.12 3.73
CA HIS A 173 -10.49 5.38 2.73
C HIS A 173 -10.16 5.79 1.30
N ASP A 174 -10.01 7.09 1.03
CA ASP A 174 -9.62 7.58 -0.30
C ASP A 174 -8.21 7.11 -0.69
N LEU A 175 -7.29 7.13 0.25
CA LEU A 175 -5.94 6.61 0.03
C LEU A 175 -5.95 5.11 -0.29
N ILE A 176 -6.76 4.31 0.43
CA ILE A 176 -6.94 2.89 0.15
C ILE A 176 -7.44 2.70 -1.28
N LYS A 177 -8.56 3.33 -1.67
CA LYS A 177 -9.15 3.17 -3.00
C LYS A 177 -8.19 3.58 -4.12
N ARG A 178 -7.49 4.71 -3.97
CA ARG A 178 -6.50 5.19 -4.94
C ARG A 178 -5.33 4.22 -5.08
N THR A 179 -4.88 3.61 -3.98
CA THR A 179 -3.79 2.63 -4.03
C THR A 179 -4.21 1.35 -4.73
N LEU A 180 -5.44 0.85 -4.45
CA LEU A 180 -6.00 -0.32 -5.12
C LEU A 180 -6.07 -0.09 -6.64
N SER A 181 -6.62 1.05 -7.08
CA SER A 181 -6.69 1.43 -8.49
C SER A 181 -5.31 1.53 -9.14
N LEU A 182 -4.34 2.13 -8.45
CA LEU A 182 -2.98 2.26 -8.97
C LEU A 182 -2.29 0.90 -9.15
N ILE A 183 -2.50 -0.05 -8.24
CA ILE A 183 -1.96 -1.41 -8.37
C ILE A 183 -2.64 -2.14 -9.54
N ASP A 184 -3.95 -1.98 -9.70
CA ASP A 184 -4.72 -2.63 -10.77
C ASP A 184 -4.31 -2.17 -12.17
N GLU A 185 -4.02 -0.86 -12.35
CA GLU A 185 -3.54 -0.23 -13.59
C GLU A 185 -2.34 -0.94 -14.22
N TYR A 186 -1.46 -1.55 -13.41
CA TYR A 186 -0.30 -2.27 -13.94
C TYR A 186 -0.67 -3.53 -14.72
N TYR A 187 -1.85 -4.08 -14.48
CA TYR A 187 -2.30 -5.35 -15.05
C TYR A 187 -3.32 -5.17 -16.20
N GLU A 188 -3.67 -3.93 -16.53
CA GLU A 188 -4.45 -3.58 -17.72
C GLU A 188 -3.64 -3.87 -19.00
#